data_5a904b3e3f06e9161bc51e62a90f138c
#
_entry.id   5a904b3e3f06e9161bc51e62a90f138c
#
_cell.length_a   1.000
_cell.length_b   1.000
_cell.length_c   1.000
_cell.angle_alpha   90.00
_cell.angle_beta   90.00
_cell.angle_gamma   90.00
#
_symmetry.space_group_name_H-M   'P 1'
#
loop_
_entity.id
_entity.type
_entity.pdbx_description
1 polymer ?
#
loop_
_entity_poly.entity_id
_entity_poly.type
_entity_poly.pdbx_seq_one_letter_code
_entity_poly.pdbx_strand_id
1 'polypeptide(L)'
;MEFDISGAKIFARIPTGIPVLGDILITETLVVSWIVMLIITGLCIFLTRNLKVEKISKRQAVAEMIVEAATNLVRNNTGGTKFDNLIPFVSTIFATSIVSNLISLIPIFRSPTADLSTEASWAILVFIMITANKIKAGGLLGYMKGFTEPIPVMTPFNILSELATPVSMACRHFGNILSGIVINGLIYAALAIASGALLGLLPGAVGDFLSHIPILSVGLPAILSVYFDWFTGAMQAFIFTMLTIMYIANAAEG
;
A
#
# COMPACT_ATOMS: atom_id res chain seq x y z
N MET A 1 -17.60 -16.16 -12.68
CA MET A 1 -16.28 -15.63 -12.27
C MET A 1 -15.87 -16.39 -11.04
N GLU A 2 -14.89 -17.30 -11.13
CA GLU A 2 -14.35 -17.96 -9.94
C GLU A 2 -13.55 -16.93 -9.16
N PHE A 3 -13.92 -16.72 -7.92
CA PHE A 3 -13.19 -15.88 -6.99
C PHE A 3 -11.93 -16.64 -6.58
N ASP A 4 -10.81 -16.32 -7.19
CA ASP A 4 -9.52 -16.89 -6.83
C ASP A 4 -8.96 -16.15 -5.59
N ILE A 5 -9.25 -16.71 -4.41
CA ILE A 5 -8.69 -16.27 -3.12
C ILE A 5 -7.29 -16.90 -2.90
N SER A 6 -6.79 -17.67 -3.86
CA SER A 6 -5.44 -18.22 -3.81
C SER A 6 -4.42 -17.10 -3.77
N GLY A 7 -3.30 -17.31 -3.09
CA GLY A 7 -2.21 -16.33 -2.99
C GLY A 7 -1.66 -15.92 -4.36
N ALA A 8 -0.65 -15.06 -4.37
CA ALA A 8 -0.01 -14.61 -5.61
C ALA A 8 0.47 -15.80 -6.46
N LYS A 9 0.17 -15.78 -7.76
CA LYS A 9 0.62 -16.82 -8.69
C LYS A 9 2.14 -16.83 -8.76
N ILE A 10 2.74 -18.04 -8.74
CA ILE A 10 4.19 -18.21 -8.86
C ILE A 10 4.51 -18.40 -10.34
N PHE A 11 5.26 -17.47 -10.94
CA PHE A 11 5.70 -17.56 -12.34
C PHE A 11 6.96 -18.39 -12.49
N ALA A 12 7.91 -18.27 -11.57
CA ALA A 12 9.15 -19.04 -11.61
C ALA A 12 9.67 -19.34 -10.20
N ARG A 13 10.41 -20.44 -10.08
CA ARG A 13 11.15 -20.82 -8.88
C ARG A 13 12.62 -20.89 -9.23
N ILE A 14 13.44 -20.14 -8.54
CA ILE A 14 14.89 -20.14 -8.71
C ILE A 14 15.49 -20.88 -7.51
N PRO A 15 16.03 -22.09 -7.70
CA PRO A 15 16.64 -22.83 -6.61
C PRO A 15 17.93 -22.10 -6.16
N THR A 16 17.98 -21.67 -4.90
CA THR A 16 19.16 -20.97 -4.36
C THR A 16 20.29 -21.92 -3.94
N GLY A 17 20.01 -23.22 -3.77
CA GLY A 17 20.96 -24.19 -3.26
C GLY A 17 21.35 -23.99 -1.78
N ILE A 18 20.76 -23.01 -1.09
CA ILE A 18 21.01 -22.68 0.31
C ILE A 18 19.88 -23.24 1.17
N PRO A 19 20.12 -24.22 2.07
CA PRO A 19 19.05 -24.88 2.81
C PRO A 19 18.21 -23.97 3.71
N VAL A 20 18.76 -22.82 4.10
CA VAL A 20 18.11 -21.86 5.03
C VAL A 20 17.21 -20.87 4.29
N LEU A 21 17.54 -20.52 3.03
CA LEU A 21 16.81 -19.50 2.25
C LEU A 21 15.68 -20.07 1.39
N GLY A 22 15.66 -21.38 1.15
CA GLY A 22 14.69 -22.00 0.25
C GLY A 22 14.82 -21.51 -1.20
N ASP A 23 13.81 -21.76 -2.02
CA ASP A 23 13.73 -21.28 -3.39
C ASP A 23 13.28 -19.82 -3.44
N ILE A 24 13.89 -19.01 -4.30
CA ILE A 24 13.37 -17.66 -4.59
C ILE A 24 12.16 -17.80 -5.51
N LEU A 25 11.02 -17.36 -5.02
CA LEU A 25 9.76 -17.41 -5.75
C LEU A 25 9.55 -16.08 -6.50
N ILE A 26 9.52 -16.12 -7.82
CA ILE A 26 9.07 -14.98 -8.62
C ILE A 26 7.56 -15.05 -8.70
N THR A 27 6.91 -14.19 -7.88
CA THR A 27 5.46 -14.08 -7.80
C THR A 27 4.93 -13.03 -8.76
N GLU A 28 3.65 -13.12 -9.09
CA GLU A 28 2.93 -12.10 -9.87
C GLU A 28 3.09 -10.71 -9.24
N THR A 29 2.95 -10.61 -7.91
CA THR A 29 3.10 -9.36 -7.16
C THR A 29 4.48 -8.74 -7.29
N LEU A 30 5.55 -9.58 -7.34
CA LEU A 30 6.91 -9.11 -7.55
C LEU A 30 7.09 -8.51 -8.96
N VAL A 31 6.56 -9.17 -9.99
CA VAL A 31 6.63 -8.67 -11.37
C VAL A 31 5.86 -7.36 -11.53
N VAL A 32 4.65 -7.29 -10.94
CA VAL A 32 3.86 -6.04 -10.95
C VAL A 32 4.58 -4.93 -10.18
N SER A 33 5.27 -5.24 -9.07
CA SER A 33 6.10 -4.26 -8.34
C SER A 33 7.20 -3.67 -9.23
N TRP A 34 7.84 -4.49 -10.07
CA TRP A 34 8.84 -4.00 -11.03
C TRP A 34 8.21 -3.09 -12.08
N ILE A 35 7.01 -3.42 -12.57
CA ILE A 35 6.26 -2.57 -13.51
C ILE A 35 5.92 -1.22 -12.86
N VAL A 36 5.45 -1.23 -11.60
CA VAL A 36 5.18 -0.01 -10.83
C VAL A 36 6.44 0.85 -10.72
N MET A 37 7.58 0.26 -10.36
CA MET A 37 8.85 0.98 -10.26
C MET A 37 9.27 1.60 -11.60
N LEU A 38 9.11 0.86 -12.70
CA LEU A 38 9.41 1.38 -14.05
C LEU A 38 8.48 2.53 -14.44
N ILE A 39 7.19 2.44 -14.13
CA ILE A 39 6.22 3.51 -14.38
C ILE A 39 6.59 4.77 -13.59
N ILE A 40 6.86 4.65 -12.29
CA ILE A 40 7.24 5.78 -11.45
C ILE A 40 8.54 6.41 -11.93
N THR A 41 9.55 5.60 -12.21
CA THR A 41 10.85 6.08 -12.71
C THR A 41 10.69 6.79 -14.06
N GLY A 42 9.94 6.19 -14.98
CA GLY A 42 9.64 6.80 -16.28
C GLY A 42 8.89 8.14 -16.16
N LEU A 43 7.91 8.19 -15.24
CA LEU A 43 7.17 9.43 -14.95
C LEU A 43 8.08 10.50 -14.36
N CYS A 44 8.94 10.15 -13.41
CA CYS A 44 9.93 11.08 -12.84
C CYS A 44 10.87 11.62 -13.91
N ILE A 45 11.44 10.77 -14.77
CA ILE A 45 12.31 11.19 -15.87
C ILE A 45 11.55 12.10 -16.84
N PHE A 46 10.30 11.77 -17.18
CA PHE A 46 9.46 12.56 -18.07
C PHE A 46 9.16 13.95 -17.50
N LEU A 47 8.81 14.03 -16.21
CA LEU A 47 8.47 15.29 -15.54
C LEU A 47 9.71 16.19 -15.31
N THR A 48 10.88 15.59 -15.01
CA THR A 48 12.10 16.32 -14.68
C THR A 48 12.99 16.61 -15.89
N ARG A 49 12.60 16.16 -17.08
CA ARG A 49 13.38 16.42 -18.30
C ARG A 49 13.32 17.89 -18.72
N ASN A 50 14.48 18.50 -18.92
CA ASN A 50 14.64 19.90 -19.35
C ASN A 50 14.05 20.92 -18.37
N LEU A 51 14.45 20.86 -17.10
CA LEU A 51 14.11 21.86 -16.09
C LEU A 51 14.70 23.22 -16.48
N LYS A 52 13.92 24.30 -16.36
CA LYS A 52 14.30 25.68 -16.69
C LYS A 52 13.97 26.59 -15.51
N VAL A 53 14.85 27.57 -15.27
CA VAL A 53 14.62 28.60 -14.25
C VAL A 53 13.63 29.66 -14.74
N GLU A 54 13.74 30.01 -16.03
CA GLU A 54 12.82 30.94 -16.68
C GLU A 54 11.88 30.21 -17.64
N LYS A 55 10.62 30.66 -17.76
CA LYS A 55 9.57 30.08 -18.60
C LYS A 55 9.30 28.61 -18.26
N ILE A 56 8.88 28.38 -17.02
CA ILE A 56 8.55 27.07 -16.47
C ILE A 56 7.49 26.36 -17.33
N SER A 57 7.76 25.12 -17.71
CA SER A 57 6.81 24.32 -18.47
C SER A 57 5.71 23.75 -17.54
N LYS A 58 4.51 23.50 -18.08
CA LYS A 58 3.43 22.87 -17.29
C LYS A 58 3.85 21.55 -16.62
N ARG A 59 4.71 20.76 -17.26
CA ARG A 59 5.26 19.51 -16.71
C ARG A 59 6.14 19.78 -15.49
N GLN A 60 7.00 20.77 -15.57
CA GLN A 60 7.86 21.18 -14.46
C GLN A 60 7.03 21.73 -13.30
N ALA A 61 6.01 22.55 -13.58
CA ALA A 61 5.12 23.05 -12.54
C ALA A 61 4.41 21.91 -11.77
N VAL A 62 4.01 20.85 -12.47
CA VAL A 62 3.43 19.65 -11.81
C VAL A 62 4.48 18.92 -10.97
N ALA A 63 5.71 18.76 -11.46
CA ALA A 63 6.79 18.16 -10.69
C ALA A 63 7.10 18.94 -9.41
N GLU A 64 7.24 20.26 -9.54
CA GLU A 64 7.49 21.17 -8.41
C GLU A 64 6.34 21.12 -7.39
N MET A 65 5.09 21.13 -7.84
CA MET A 65 3.92 21.00 -6.96
C MET A 65 3.92 19.69 -6.19
N ILE A 66 4.26 18.55 -6.81
CA ILE A 66 4.34 17.25 -6.13
C ILE A 66 5.45 17.24 -5.08
N VAL A 67 6.64 17.77 -5.42
CA VAL A 67 7.77 17.84 -4.49
C VAL A 67 7.47 18.81 -3.34
N GLU A 68 6.84 19.94 -3.62
CA GLU A 68 6.42 20.91 -2.60
C GLU A 68 5.37 20.30 -1.66
N ALA A 69 4.37 19.61 -2.20
CA ALA A 69 3.36 18.92 -1.39
C ALA A 69 3.99 17.86 -0.47
N ALA A 70 4.92 17.05 -0.97
CA ALA A 70 5.64 16.06 -0.18
C ALA A 70 6.53 16.72 0.90
N THR A 71 7.22 17.81 0.54
CA THR A 71 8.04 18.58 1.46
C THR A 71 7.22 19.19 2.58
N ASN A 72 6.10 19.81 2.23
CA ASN A 72 5.17 20.41 3.19
C ASN A 72 4.55 19.36 4.10
N LEU A 73 4.22 18.17 3.55
CA LEU A 73 3.71 17.06 4.34
C LEU A 73 4.71 16.65 5.44
N VAL A 74 5.98 16.48 5.10
CA VAL A 74 7.01 16.11 6.09
C VAL A 74 7.23 17.26 7.08
N ARG A 75 7.52 18.46 6.62
CA ARG A 75 7.88 19.60 7.46
C ARG A 75 6.76 20.02 8.43
N ASN A 76 5.51 20.01 7.98
CA ASN A 76 4.37 20.37 8.83
C ASN A 76 4.12 19.36 9.95
N ASN A 77 4.47 18.09 9.72
CA ASN A 77 4.28 17.04 10.71
C ASN A 77 5.51 16.79 11.60
N THR A 78 6.68 17.33 11.23
CA THR A 78 7.93 17.17 12.00
C THR A 78 8.43 18.48 12.62
N GLY A 79 7.69 19.57 12.43
CA GLY A 79 8.01 20.87 13.02
C GLY A 79 9.24 21.57 12.43
N GLY A 80 9.70 21.19 11.23
CA GLY A 80 10.81 21.88 10.59
C GLY A 80 11.61 21.08 9.57
N THR A 81 12.81 21.56 9.24
CA THR A 81 13.69 21.01 8.21
C THR A 81 14.59 19.84 8.66
N LYS A 82 14.58 19.51 9.95
CA LYS A 82 15.43 18.47 10.57
C LYS A 82 15.28 17.11 9.87
N PHE A 83 14.11 16.84 9.30
CA PHE A 83 13.73 15.57 8.70
C PHE A 83 13.62 15.61 7.17
N ASP A 84 14.20 16.61 6.52
CA ASP A 84 14.16 16.74 5.04
C ASP A 84 14.72 15.49 4.33
N ASN A 85 15.64 14.77 4.97
CA ASN A 85 16.17 13.49 4.47
C ASN A 85 15.12 12.38 4.34
N LEU A 86 13.96 12.51 5.01
CA LEU A 86 12.85 11.56 4.89
C LEU A 86 11.98 11.82 3.66
N ILE A 87 12.02 13.03 3.08
CA ILE A 87 11.15 13.42 1.99
C ILE A 87 11.23 12.44 0.80
N PRO A 88 12.41 12.04 0.30
CA PRO A 88 12.50 11.09 -0.81
C PRO A 88 11.92 9.72 -0.46
N PHE A 89 12.18 9.21 0.74
CA PHE A 89 11.71 7.92 1.19
C PHE A 89 10.18 7.90 1.32
N VAL A 90 9.63 8.89 2.00
CA VAL A 90 8.19 9.08 2.22
C VAL A 90 7.46 9.24 0.88
N SER A 91 8.00 10.07 -0.02
CA SER A 91 7.44 10.29 -1.36
C SER A 91 7.43 9.00 -2.19
N THR A 92 8.48 8.19 -2.07
CA THR A 92 8.60 6.92 -2.80
C THR A 92 7.57 5.91 -2.31
N ILE A 93 7.41 5.72 -0.98
CA ILE A 93 6.39 4.83 -0.41
C ILE A 93 5.00 5.27 -0.84
N PHE A 94 4.70 6.57 -0.70
CA PHE A 94 3.40 7.12 -1.07
C PHE A 94 3.09 6.92 -2.56
N ALA A 95 4.03 7.28 -3.45
CA ALA A 95 3.87 7.12 -4.89
C ALA A 95 3.72 5.65 -5.28
N THR A 96 4.54 4.76 -4.70
CA THR A 96 4.49 3.32 -4.98
C THR A 96 3.16 2.73 -4.53
N SER A 97 2.67 3.10 -3.35
CA SER A 97 1.37 2.64 -2.83
C SER A 97 0.22 3.11 -3.71
N ILE A 98 0.18 4.40 -4.09
CA ILE A 98 -0.89 4.94 -4.96
C ILE A 98 -0.85 4.27 -6.34
N VAL A 99 0.30 4.18 -6.99
CA VAL A 99 0.40 3.57 -8.33
C VAL A 99 0.05 2.08 -8.28
N SER A 100 0.45 1.36 -7.22
CA SER A 100 0.06 -0.03 -6.99
C SER A 100 -1.45 -0.20 -6.88
N ASN A 101 -2.13 0.72 -6.18
CA ASN A 101 -3.58 0.70 -6.06
C ASN A 101 -4.28 1.07 -7.37
N LEU A 102 -3.71 1.99 -8.16
CA LEU A 102 -4.25 2.34 -9.47
C LEU A 102 -4.12 1.18 -10.49
N ILE A 103 -3.04 0.41 -10.41
CA ILE A 103 -2.84 -0.76 -11.29
C ILE A 103 -3.89 -1.84 -11.02
N SER A 104 -4.41 -1.97 -9.79
CA SER A 104 -5.46 -2.94 -9.46
C SER A 104 -6.79 -2.68 -10.16
N LEU A 105 -7.02 -1.47 -10.68
CA LEU A 105 -8.19 -1.16 -11.53
C LEU A 105 -8.14 -1.88 -12.88
N ILE A 106 -6.98 -2.36 -13.29
CA ILE A 106 -6.81 -3.17 -14.48
C ILE A 106 -6.96 -4.64 -14.06
N PRO A 107 -8.04 -5.35 -14.49
CA PRO A 107 -8.37 -6.69 -13.97
C PRO A 107 -7.31 -7.78 -14.19
N ILE A 108 -6.31 -7.49 -15.03
CA ILE A 108 -5.22 -8.42 -15.38
C ILE A 108 -4.12 -8.40 -14.30
N PHE A 109 -3.97 -7.28 -13.55
CA PHE A 109 -2.88 -7.09 -12.59
C PHE A 109 -3.39 -7.15 -11.16
N ARG A 110 -2.72 -7.96 -10.35
CA ARG A 110 -2.94 -7.96 -8.91
C ARG A 110 -2.07 -6.88 -8.26
N SER A 111 -2.67 -6.03 -7.42
CA SER A 111 -1.91 -5.01 -6.70
C SER A 111 -0.81 -5.65 -5.84
N PRO A 112 0.43 -5.14 -5.88
CA PRO A 112 1.48 -5.52 -4.94
C PRO A 112 1.09 -5.33 -3.47
N THR A 113 0.28 -4.31 -3.18
CA THR A 113 -0.22 -4.00 -1.83
C THR A 113 -1.27 -5.01 -1.32
N ALA A 114 -1.79 -5.88 -2.18
CA ALA A 114 -2.62 -7.02 -1.80
C ALA A 114 -1.80 -8.24 -1.35
N ASP A 115 -0.48 -8.11 -1.20
CA ASP A 115 0.41 -9.14 -0.71
C ASP A 115 1.03 -8.70 0.63
N LEU A 116 0.79 -9.49 1.68
CA LEU A 116 1.30 -9.21 3.02
C LEU A 116 2.83 -9.14 3.06
N SER A 117 3.53 -9.89 2.21
CA SER A 117 5.00 -9.87 2.15
C SER A 117 5.54 -8.51 1.69
N THR A 118 4.87 -7.85 0.76
CA THR A 118 5.21 -6.50 0.31
C THR A 118 5.01 -5.48 1.44
N GLU A 119 3.85 -5.51 2.08
CA GLU A 119 3.51 -4.61 3.18
C GLU A 119 4.41 -4.82 4.41
N ALA A 120 4.69 -6.08 4.74
CA ALA A 120 5.63 -6.41 5.82
C ALA A 120 7.04 -5.91 5.52
N SER A 121 7.50 -6.00 4.27
CA SER A 121 8.81 -5.47 3.88
C SER A 121 8.90 -3.96 4.08
N TRP A 122 7.88 -3.20 3.71
CA TRP A 122 7.82 -1.76 3.94
C TRP A 122 7.76 -1.42 5.43
N ALA A 123 6.93 -2.12 6.18
CA ALA A 123 6.82 -1.91 7.63
C ALA A 123 8.13 -2.24 8.38
N ILE A 124 8.86 -3.27 7.95
CA ILE A 124 10.18 -3.62 8.52
C ILE A 124 11.21 -2.52 8.21
N LEU A 125 11.23 -1.99 6.99
CA LEU A 125 12.12 -0.86 6.65
C LEU A 125 11.83 0.36 7.51
N VAL A 126 10.56 0.72 7.69
CA VAL A 126 10.15 1.81 8.57
C VAL A 126 10.57 1.53 10.02
N PHE A 127 10.37 0.31 10.51
CA PHE A 127 10.78 -0.10 11.84
C PHE A 127 12.30 0.01 12.07
N ILE A 128 13.11 -0.39 11.11
CA ILE A 128 14.57 -0.21 11.14
C ILE A 128 14.92 1.29 11.26
N MET A 129 14.23 2.15 10.50
CA MET A 129 14.44 3.59 10.55
C MET A 129 14.03 4.19 11.90
N ILE A 130 12.91 3.76 12.47
CA ILE A 130 12.44 4.15 13.81
C ILE A 130 13.50 3.78 14.85
N THR A 131 13.92 2.52 14.87
CA THR A 131 14.91 2.00 15.82
C THR A 131 16.26 2.71 15.68
N ALA A 132 16.70 2.95 14.43
CA ALA A 132 17.95 3.68 14.18
C ALA A 132 17.88 5.13 14.69
N ASN A 133 16.72 5.81 14.58
CA ASN A 133 16.56 7.16 15.11
C ASN A 133 16.49 7.18 16.64
N LYS A 134 15.81 6.22 17.28
CA LYS A 134 15.83 6.04 18.75
C LYS A 134 17.25 5.85 19.28
N ILE A 135 18.03 4.98 18.63
CA ILE A 135 19.44 4.74 19.02
C ILE A 135 20.30 6.00 18.80
N LYS A 136 20.04 6.77 17.73
CA LYS A 136 20.77 8.04 17.51
C LYS A 136 20.43 9.11 18.55
N ALA A 137 19.20 9.17 19.02
CA ALA A 137 18.74 10.14 20.01
C ALA A 137 19.22 9.82 21.43
N GLY A 138 19.02 8.58 21.88
CA GLY A 138 19.32 8.18 23.28
C GLY A 138 20.55 7.28 23.45
N GLY A 139 21.23 6.91 22.35
CA GLY A 139 22.26 5.87 22.36
C GLY A 139 21.67 4.46 22.58
N LEU A 140 22.50 3.44 22.40
CA LEU A 140 22.07 2.04 22.58
C LEU A 140 21.58 1.75 24.01
N LEU A 141 22.30 2.28 25.01
CA LEU A 141 21.93 2.13 26.43
C LEU A 141 20.62 2.88 26.75
N GLY A 142 20.42 4.06 26.22
CA GLY A 142 19.17 4.83 26.36
C GLY A 142 17.99 4.08 25.76
N TYR A 143 18.15 3.53 24.56
CA TYR A 143 17.13 2.71 23.92
C TYR A 143 16.75 1.48 24.74
N MET A 144 17.75 0.75 25.28
CA MET A 144 17.50 -0.42 26.16
C MET A 144 16.81 0.00 27.47
N LYS A 145 17.21 1.15 28.05
CA LYS A 145 16.59 1.68 29.27
C LYS A 145 15.15 2.10 29.04
N GLY A 146 14.81 2.63 27.85
CA GLY A 146 13.44 2.99 27.49
C GLY A 146 12.43 1.84 27.60
N PHE A 147 12.88 0.59 27.43
CA PHE A 147 12.00 -0.56 27.66
C PHE A 147 11.62 -0.77 29.14
N THR A 148 12.45 -0.30 30.07
CA THR A 148 12.21 -0.46 31.51
C THR A 148 11.47 0.73 32.14
N GLU A 149 11.24 1.79 31.40
CA GLU A 149 10.51 2.98 31.86
C GLU A 149 9.00 2.86 31.60
N PRO A 150 8.12 3.42 32.47
CA PRO A 150 8.44 4.07 33.76
C PRO A 150 8.68 3.09 34.90
N ILE A 151 8.32 1.82 34.76
CA ILE A 151 8.47 0.80 35.79
C ILE A 151 8.99 -0.48 35.13
N PRO A 152 10.02 -1.17 35.71
CA PRO A 152 10.62 -2.38 35.12
C PRO A 152 9.64 -3.51 34.83
N VAL A 153 8.52 -3.59 35.54
CA VAL A 153 7.45 -4.58 35.32
C VAL A 153 6.77 -4.40 33.94
N MET A 154 6.85 -3.20 33.36
CA MET A 154 6.28 -2.91 32.03
C MET A 154 7.18 -3.35 30.86
N THR A 155 8.40 -3.79 31.12
CA THR A 155 9.35 -4.21 30.08
C THR A 155 8.74 -5.17 29.05
N PRO A 156 8.04 -6.28 29.42
CA PRO A 156 7.47 -7.19 28.45
C PRO A 156 6.40 -6.52 27.57
N PHE A 157 5.61 -5.60 28.13
CA PHE A 157 4.59 -4.85 27.37
C PHE A 157 5.22 -3.85 26.41
N ASN A 158 6.30 -3.17 26.83
CA ASN A 158 7.03 -2.22 25.98
C ASN A 158 7.71 -2.94 24.80
N ILE A 159 8.32 -4.11 25.04
CA ILE A 159 8.89 -4.93 23.97
C ILE A 159 7.78 -5.40 23.01
N LEU A 160 6.66 -5.88 23.54
CA LEU A 160 5.52 -6.32 22.72
C LEU A 160 4.96 -5.16 21.89
N SER A 161 4.82 -3.96 22.47
CA SER A 161 4.37 -2.75 21.77
C SER A 161 5.31 -2.36 20.63
N GLU A 162 6.63 -2.44 20.85
CA GLU A 162 7.64 -2.13 19.84
C GLU A 162 7.52 -3.09 18.63
N LEU A 163 7.35 -4.39 18.89
CA LEU A 163 7.17 -5.40 17.85
C LEU A 163 5.78 -5.32 17.18
N ALA A 164 4.76 -4.91 17.93
CA ALA A 164 3.41 -4.76 17.41
C ALA A 164 3.28 -3.61 16.40
N THR A 165 4.14 -2.59 16.49
CA THR A 165 4.09 -1.42 15.58
C THR A 165 4.24 -1.81 14.11
N PRO A 166 5.30 -2.48 13.64
CA PRO A 166 5.43 -2.86 12.24
C PRO A 166 4.37 -3.88 11.82
N VAL A 167 3.98 -4.80 12.69
CA VAL A 167 2.92 -5.76 12.41
C VAL A 167 1.59 -5.04 12.19
N SER A 168 1.24 -4.09 13.05
CA SER A 168 0.02 -3.28 12.93
C SER A 168 0.01 -2.47 11.63
N MET A 169 1.13 -1.87 11.25
CA MET A 169 1.25 -1.10 10.00
C MET A 169 1.02 -1.99 8.77
N ALA A 170 1.70 -3.14 8.71
CA ALA A 170 1.56 -4.08 7.60
C ALA A 170 0.15 -4.66 7.51
N CYS A 171 -0.40 -5.14 8.63
CA CYS A 171 -1.73 -5.73 8.67
C CYS A 171 -2.84 -4.72 8.37
N ARG A 172 -2.68 -3.46 8.75
CA ARG A 172 -3.66 -2.41 8.46
C ARG A 172 -3.78 -2.16 6.96
N HIS A 173 -2.66 -1.99 6.27
CA HIS A 173 -2.65 -1.72 4.83
C HIS A 173 -3.13 -2.94 4.04
N PHE A 174 -2.53 -4.09 4.28
CA PHE A 174 -2.92 -5.36 3.67
C PHE A 174 -4.40 -5.70 3.93
N GLY A 175 -4.85 -5.61 5.20
CA GLY A 175 -6.21 -5.98 5.60
C GLY A 175 -7.27 -5.10 4.95
N ASN A 176 -6.99 -3.80 4.77
CA ASN A 176 -7.89 -2.89 4.09
C ASN A 176 -8.11 -3.28 2.62
N ILE A 177 -7.01 -3.56 1.89
CA ILE A 177 -7.06 -3.94 0.49
C ILE A 177 -7.71 -5.32 0.32
N LEU A 178 -7.34 -6.29 1.16
CA LEU A 178 -7.94 -7.63 1.14
C LEU A 178 -9.45 -7.58 1.43
N SER A 179 -9.85 -6.78 2.42
CA SER A 179 -11.29 -6.60 2.73
C SER A 179 -12.04 -6.01 1.55
N GLY A 180 -11.46 -5.02 0.86
CA GLY A 180 -12.04 -4.44 -0.35
C GLY A 180 -12.27 -5.47 -1.45
N ILE A 181 -11.27 -6.30 -1.72
CA ILE A 181 -11.34 -7.38 -2.72
C ILE A 181 -12.46 -8.37 -2.35
N VAL A 182 -12.52 -8.83 -1.09
CA VAL A 182 -13.52 -9.80 -0.63
C VAL A 182 -14.93 -9.21 -0.66
N ILE A 183 -15.12 -7.98 -0.16
CA ILE A 183 -16.42 -7.31 -0.14
C ILE A 183 -16.94 -7.09 -1.56
N ASN A 184 -16.10 -6.55 -2.45
CA ASN A 184 -16.46 -6.37 -3.85
C ASN A 184 -16.92 -7.69 -4.47
N GLY A 185 -16.16 -8.75 -4.25
CA GLY A 185 -16.51 -10.05 -4.77
C GLY A 185 -17.81 -10.63 -4.26
N LEU A 186 -18.09 -10.49 -2.99
CA LEU A 186 -19.36 -10.92 -2.43
C LEU A 186 -20.54 -10.13 -3.02
N ILE A 187 -20.36 -8.82 -3.22
CA ILE A 187 -21.37 -7.96 -3.83
C ILE A 187 -21.60 -8.38 -5.29
N TYR A 188 -20.54 -8.62 -6.06
CA TYR A 188 -20.67 -9.11 -7.44
C TYR A 188 -21.45 -10.44 -7.49
N ALA A 189 -21.14 -11.39 -6.62
CA ALA A 189 -21.83 -12.67 -6.55
C ALA A 189 -23.30 -12.50 -6.14
N ALA A 190 -23.58 -11.70 -5.13
CA ALA A 190 -24.95 -11.43 -4.68
C ALA A 190 -25.81 -10.76 -5.75
N LEU A 191 -25.26 -9.76 -6.45
CA LEU A 191 -25.96 -9.05 -7.52
C LEU A 191 -26.16 -9.93 -8.76
N ALA A 192 -25.24 -10.86 -9.05
CA ALA A 192 -25.41 -11.82 -10.13
C ALA A 192 -26.59 -12.77 -9.83
N ILE A 193 -26.68 -13.27 -8.60
CA ILE A 193 -27.79 -14.12 -8.14
C ILE A 193 -29.12 -13.34 -8.18
N ALA A 194 -29.13 -12.11 -7.64
CA ALA A 194 -30.31 -11.26 -7.65
C ALA A 194 -30.78 -10.93 -9.07
N SER A 195 -29.84 -10.66 -9.97
CA SER A 195 -30.13 -10.41 -11.40
C SER A 195 -30.79 -11.62 -12.05
N GLY A 196 -30.22 -12.82 -11.85
CA GLY A 196 -30.80 -14.05 -12.37
C GLY A 196 -32.21 -14.33 -11.83
N ALA A 197 -32.42 -14.12 -10.52
CA ALA A 197 -33.72 -14.32 -9.87
C ALA A 197 -34.78 -13.33 -10.38
N LEU A 198 -34.43 -12.04 -10.51
CA LEU A 198 -35.36 -11.01 -11.01
C LEU A 198 -35.73 -11.21 -12.49
N LEU A 199 -34.74 -11.49 -13.33
CA LEU A 199 -34.95 -11.66 -14.78
C LEU A 199 -35.58 -13.01 -15.12
N GLY A 200 -35.37 -14.05 -14.29
CA GLY A 200 -36.01 -15.35 -14.39
C GLY A 200 -37.53 -15.31 -14.09
N LEU A 201 -38.03 -14.21 -13.47
CA LEU A 201 -39.47 -14.01 -13.28
C LEU A 201 -40.22 -13.59 -14.58
N LEU A 202 -39.49 -13.21 -15.62
CA LEU A 202 -40.04 -12.86 -16.89
C LEU A 202 -40.50 -14.14 -17.64
N PRO A 203 -41.74 -14.20 -18.17
CA PRO A 203 -42.24 -15.41 -18.82
C PRO A 203 -41.61 -15.62 -20.20
N GLY A 204 -41.34 -16.89 -20.53
CA GLY A 204 -40.90 -17.32 -21.85
C GLY A 204 -39.40 -17.27 -22.11
N ALA A 205 -38.97 -17.58 -23.31
CA ALA A 205 -37.58 -17.68 -23.75
C ALA A 205 -36.73 -16.41 -23.48
N VAL A 206 -37.40 -15.26 -23.35
CA VAL A 206 -36.74 -13.97 -23.01
C VAL A 206 -36.26 -13.97 -21.56
N GLY A 207 -37.07 -14.47 -20.63
CA GLY A 207 -36.68 -14.60 -19.23
C GLY A 207 -35.51 -15.57 -19.03
N ASP A 208 -35.56 -16.70 -19.74
CA ASP A 208 -34.47 -17.69 -19.68
C ASP A 208 -33.14 -17.13 -20.23
N PHE A 209 -33.19 -16.39 -21.35
CA PHE A 209 -31.98 -15.76 -21.90
C PHE A 209 -31.43 -14.66 -21.00
N LEU A 210 -32.28 -13.79 -20.48
CA LEU A 210 -31.89 -12.65 -19.66
C LEU A 210 -31.41 -13.09 -18.26
N SER A 211 -31.93 -14.19 -17.72
CA SER A 211 -31.50 -14.71 -16.40
C SER A 211 -30.00 -15.08 -16.32
N HIS A 212 -29.40 -15.36 -17.49
CA HIS A 212 -27.97 -15.65 -17.60
C HIS A 212 -27.10 -14.38 -17.69
N ILE A 213 -27.71 -13.20 -17.86
CA ILE A 213 -26.98 -11.93 -17.97
C ILE A 213 -27.05 -11.21 -16.62
N PRO A 214 -25.92 -11.03 -15.93
CA PRO A 214 -25.88 -10.38 -14.61
C PRO A 214 -25.94 -8.85 -14.76
N ILE A 215 -27.08 -8.32 -15.21
CA ILE A 215 -27.25 -6.88 -15.53
C ILE A 215 -26.98 -5.99 -14.32
N LEU A 216 -27.40 -6.40 -13.12
CA LEU A 216 -27.17 -5.65 -11.88
C LEU A 216 -25.69 -5.62 -11.49
N SER A 217 -24.88 -6.57 -11.97
CA SER A 217 -23.45 -6.61 -11.71
C SER A 217 -22.62 -5.65 -12.58
N VAL A 218 -23.23 -4.97 -13.57
CA VAL A 218 -22.49 -4.12 -14.52
C VAL A 218 -22.32 -2.69 -14.01
N GLY A 219 -23.27 -2.12 -13.27
CA GLY A 219 -23.24 -0.70 -12.90
C GLY A 219 -22.81 -0.44 -11.46
N LEU A 220 -23.58 -0.96 -10.49
CA LEU A 220 -23.37 -0.69 -9.07
C LEU A 220 -22.02 -1.17 -8.55
N PRO A 221 -21.52 -2.38 -8.88
CA PRO A 221 -20.22 -2.82 -8.43
C PRO A 221 -19.06 -2.02 -8.99
N ALA A 222 -19.16 -1.48 -10.19
CA ALA A 222 -18.11 -0.63 -10.75
C ALA A 222 -17.89 0.64 -9.90
N ILE A 223 -18.97 1.25 -9.40
CA ILE A 223 -18.90 2.40 -8.50
C ILE A 223 -18.26 2.00 -7.15
N LEU A 224 -18.62 0.82 -6.64
CA LEU A 224 -18.05 0.29 -5.39
C LEU A 224 -16.57 -0.06 -5.54
N SER A 225 -16.16 -0.62 -6.69
CA SER A 225 -14.74 -0.87 -6.98
C SER A 225 -13.93 0.43 -6.97
N VAL A 226 -14.42 1.50 -7.59
CA VAL A 226 -13.75 2.81 -7.54
C VAL A 226 -13.61 3.29 -6.08
N TYR A 227 -14.63 3.10 -5.25
CA TYR A 227 -14.57 3.47 -3.84
C TYR A 227 -13.57 2.62 -3.07
N PHE A 228 -13.65 1.30 -3.14
CA PHE A 228 -12.81 0.41 -2.34
C PHE A 228 -11.37 0.37 -2.87
N ASP A 229 -11.17 0.29 -4.17
CA ASP A 229 -9.84 0.10 -4.73
C ASP A 229 -9.08 1.43 -4.80
N TRP A 230 -9.73 2.51 -5.20
CA TRP A 230 -9.06 3.79 -5.39
C TRP A 230 -9.11 4.68 -4.15
N PHE A 231 -10.30 5.02 -3.66
CA PHE A 231 -10.42 5.97 -2.53
C PHE A 231 -9.83 5.38 -1.24
N THR A 232 -10.24 4.16 -0.90
CA THR A 232 -9.77 3.51 0.32
C THR A 232 -8.28 3.16 0.24
N GLY A 233 -7.80 2.73 -0.94
CA GLY A 233 -6.39 2.50 -1.20
C GLY A 233 -5.55 3.78 -1.11
N ALA A 234 -6.01 4.90 -1.67
CA ALA A 234 -5.33 6.19 -1.56
C ALA A 234 -5.29 6.70 -0.11
N MET A 235 -6.42 6.58 0.63
CA MET A 235 -6.48 6.92 2.05
C MET A 235 -5.50 6.07 2.87
N GLN A 236 -5.39 4.78 2.55
CA GLN A 236 -4.47 3.90 3.26
C GLN A 236 -3.01 4.21 2.96
N ALA A 237 -2.66 4.55 1.71
CA ALA A 237 -1.34 5.04 1.34
C ALA A 237 -0.98 6.30 2.14
N PHE A 238 -1.92 7.23 2.27
CA PHE A 238 -1.75 8.44 3.07
C PHE A 238 -1.54 8.13 4.56
N ILE A 239 -2.38 7.27 5.15
CA ILE A 239 -2.27 6.88 6.57
C ILE A 239 -0.93 6.19 6.85
N PHE A 240 -0.51 5.25 6.00
CA PHE A 240 0.78 4.57 6.18
C PHE A 240 1.94 5.57 6.13
N THR A 241 1.91 6.49 5.19
CA THR A 241 2.90 7.56 5.02
C THR A 241 2.94 8.49 6.25
N MET A 242 1.78 8.92 6.74
CA MET A 242 1.67 9.78 7.92
C MET A 242 2.19 9.09 9.17
N LEU A 243 1.82 7.82 9.39
CA LEU A 243 2.35 7.04 10.52
C LEU A 243 3.86 6.87 10.43
N THR A 244 4.41 6.66 9.24
CA THR A 244 5.85 6.58 9.03
C THR A 244 6.54 7.87 9.46
N ILE A 245 6.04 9.03 9.03
CA ILE A 245 6.59 10.34 9.41
C ILE A 245 6.54 10.53 10.94
N MET A 246 5.36 10.31 11.53
CA MET A 246 5.12 10.53 12.95
C MET A 246 5.97 9.61 13.84
N TYR A 247 6.07 8.32 13.50
CA TYR A 247 6.87 7.39 14.29
C TYR A 247 8.36 7.70 14.20
N ILE A 248 8.87 8.10 13.03
CA ILE A 248 10.29 8.45 12.88
C ILE A 248 10.58 9.78 13.57
N ALA A 249 9.69 10.78 13.50
CA ALA A 249 9.84 12.05 14.19
C ALA A 249 9.86 11.84 15.72
N ASN A 250 8.87 11.15 16.27
CA ASN A 250 8.79 10.85 17.69
C ASN A 250 10.02 10.05 18.19
N ALA A 251 10.51 9.13 17.37
CA ALA A 251 11.71 8.34 17.70
C ALA A 251 12.99 9.19 17.78
N ALA A 252 13.03 10.34 17.16
CA ALA A 252 14.18 11.24 17.15
C ALA A 252 14.10 12.35 18.21
N GLU A 253 12.94 12.51 18.84
CA GLU A 253 12.75 13.46 19.97
C GLU A 253 13.07 12.83 21.33
N GLY A 254 13.22 11.52 21.39
CA GLY A 254 13.62 10.73 22.57
C GLY A 254 12.43 10.20 23.31
#